data_46699a48239d552f33180d89ce6190e6
#
_entry.id   46699a48239d552f33180d89ce6190e6
#
_cell.length_a   1.000
_cell.length_b   1.000
_cell.length_c   1.000
_cell.angle_alpha   90.00
_cell.angle_beta   90.00
_cell.angle_gamma   90.00
#
_symmetry.space_group_name_H-M   'P 1'
#
loop_
_entity.id
_entity.type
_entity.pdbx_description
1 polymer ?
#
loop_
_entity_poly.entity_id
_entity_poly.type
_entity_poly.pdbx_seq_one_letter_code
_entity_poly.pdbx_strand_id
1 'polypeptide(L)'
;MINLEQFISQYVTERDSSLFAKDIQNNSVALTKAIKDKSMLVIGGAGSIGSSFIKACLQFHPKALVVVDVNENGLAELTRDLRSTKGMYVPDDYVPYPINYAQPVFEKMFRARGGFDIVANFSAHKHVRSEKDIYSVYCSCVYS
;
A
#
# COMPACT_ATOMS: atom_id res chain seq x y z
N MET A 1 -10.78 19.05 20.50
CA MET A 1 -10.73 17.84 19.65
C MET A 1 -9.44 17.11 19.99
N ILE A 2 -9.50 15.86 20.47
CA ILE A 2 -8.31 15.10 20.87
C ILE A 2 -7.58 14.68 19.60
N ASN A 3 -6.32 15.05 19.46
CA ASN A 3 -5.47 14.57 18.38
C ASN A 3 -5.05 13.12 18.71
N LEU A 4 -5.67 12.16 18.04
CA LEU A 4 -5.46 10.73 18.30
C LEU A 4 -4.00 10.31 18.02
N GLU A 5 -3.35 10.84 17.00
CA GLU A 5 -1.96 10.55 16.69
C GLU A 5 -1.03 11.02 17.81
N GLN A 6 -1.25 12.23 18.30
CA GLN A 6 -0.48 12.79 19.40
C GLN A 6 -0.72 12.00 20.70
N PHE A 7 -1.95 11.58 20.95
CA PHE A 7 -2.27 10.73 22.11
C PHE A 7 -1.56 9.37 22.02
N ILE A 8 -1.60 8.71 20.84
CA ILE A 8 -0.93 7.43 20.63
C ILE A 8 0.58 7.57 20.79
N SER A 9 1.20 8.61 20.21
CA SER A 9 2.64 8.82 20.32
C SER A 9 3.07 9.09 21.76
N GLN A 10 2.30 9.86 22.51
CA GLN A 10 2.65 10.30 23.85
C GLN A 10 2.36 9.25 24.94
N TYR A 11 1.26 8.47 24.82
CA TYR A 11 0.78 7.60 25.90
C TYR A 11 0.78 6.10 25.57
N VAL A 12 0.90 5.74 24.28
CA VAL A 12 0.83 4.32 23.87
C VAL A 12 2.18 3.83 23.36
N THR A 13 2.79 4.57 22.47
CA THR A 13 4.07 4.15 21.87
C THR A 13 5.28 4.81 22.50
N GLU A 14 5.10 5.95 23.19
CA GLU A 14 6.16 6.79 23.77
C GLU A 14 7.25 7.14 22.74
N ARG A 15 6.83 7.38 21.47
CA ARG A 15 7.74 7.64 20.37
C ARG A 15 7.23 8.79 19.51
N ASP A 16 8.13 9.71 19.22
CA ASP A 16 7.87 10.85 18.33
C ASP A 16 8.16 10.54 16.86
N SER A 17 8.77 9.38 16.58
CA SER A 17 9.14 8.98 15.22
C SER A 17 8.95 7.48 14.98
N SER A 18 8.79 7.09 13.70
CA SER A 18 8.75 5.68 13.29
C SER A 18 10.04 4.95 13.68
N LEU A 19 9.93 3.68 14.10
CA LEU A 19 11.08 2.81 14.32
C LEU A 19 12.00 2.71 13.10
N PHE A 20 11.45 2.82 11.90
CA PHE A 20 12.18 2.72 10.64
C PHE A 20 12.70 4.07 10.12
N ALA A 21 12.42 5.20 10.80
CA ALA A 21 12.80 6.52 10.33
C ALA A 21 14.31 6.64 10.08
N LYS A 22 15.12 6.12 11.00
CA LYS A 22 16.59 6.13 10.88
C LYS A 22 17.08 5.25 9.73
N ASP A 23 16.50 4.08 9.55
CA ASP A 23 16.87 3.16 8.48
C ASP A 23 16.49 3.73 7.10
N ILE A 24 15.31 4.33 6.99
CA ILE A 24 14.88 5.03 5.78
C ILE A 24 15.83 6.19 5.46
N GLN A 25 16.23 6.97 6.47
CA GLN A 25 17.15 8.09 6.30
C GLN A 25 18.53 7.61 5.85
N ASN A 26 19.09 6.59 6.48
CA ASN A 26 20.39 6.03 6.16
C ASN A 26 20.44 5.44 4.74
N ASN A 27 19.32 4.90 4.26
CA ASN A 27 19.19 4.30 2.93
C ASN A 27 18.52 5.22 1.90
N SER A 28 18.30 6.48 2.21
CA SER A 28 17.51 7.42 1.39
C SER A 28 18.03 7.54 -0.06
N VAL A 29 19.34 7.56 -0.25
CA VAL A 29 19.94 7.62 -1.60
C VAL A 29 19.64 6.37 -2.41
N ALA A 30 19.79 5.19 -1.80
CA ALA A 30 19.50 3.91 -2.45
C ALA A 30 18.00 3.77 -2.76
N LEU A 31 17.14 4.15 -1.82
CA LEU A 31 15.69 4.13 -1.99
C LEU A 31 15.22 5.12 -3.07
N THR A 32 15.80 6.31 -3.11
CA THR A 32 15.53 7.28 -4.17
C THR A 32 15.89 6.70 -5.53
N LYS A 33 17.07 6.11 -5.67
CA LYS A 33 17.50 5.48 -6.93
C LYS A 33 16.59 4.33 -7.35
N ALA A 34 16.06 3.57 -6.40
CA ALA A 34 15.21 2.42 -6.65
C ALA A 34 13.77 2.81 -7.02
N ILE A 35 13.24 3.92 -6.47
CA ILE A 35 11.80 4.25 -6.53
C ILE A 35 11.51 5.44 -7.42
N LYS A 36 12.39 6.44 -7.46
CA LYS A 36 12.17 7.66 -8.24
C LYS A 36 11.95 7.33 -9.71
N ASP A 37 10.93 7.97 -10.29
CA ASP A 37 10.55 7.82 -11.69
C ASP A 37 10.15 6.38 -12.11
N LYS A 38 9.90 5.49 -11.13
CA LYS A 38 9.45 4.11 -11.37
C LYS A 38 7.94 3.98 -11.30
N SER A 39 7.40 3.04 -12.07
CA SER A 39 6.01 2.62 -12.01
C SER A 39 5.83 1.55 -10.92
N MET A 40 4.85 1.74 -10.04
CA MET A 40 4.60 0.86 -8.90
C MET A 40 3.20 0.27 -8.97
N LEU A 41 3.10 -1.03 -8.70
CA LEU A 41 1.86 -1.75 -8.44
C LEU A 41 1.85 -2.25 -7.00
N VAL A 42 0.82 -1.90 -6.25
CA VAL A 42 0.63 -2.36 -4.87
C VAL A 42 -0.69 -3.13 -4.78
N ILE A 43 -0.61 -4.42 -4.49
CA ILE A 43 -1.75 -5.32 -4.29
C ILE A 43 -2.02 -5.44 -2.79
N GLY A 44 -3.28 -5.32 -2.37
CA GLY A 44 -3.64 -5.23 -0.95
C GLY A 44 -3.31 -3.87 -0.33
N GLY A 45 -3.32 -2.83 -1.16
CA GLY A 45 -2.88 -1.49 -0.78
C GLY A 45 -3.82 -0.72 0.14
N ALA A 46 -5.09 -1.13 0.24
CA ALA A 46 -6.06 -0.55 1.17
C ALA A 46 -5.93 -1.08 2.61
N GLY A 47 -5.14 -2.14 2.81
CA GLY A 47 -4.82 -2.66 4.13
C GLY A 47 -3.82 -1.78 4.90
N SER A 48 -3.71 -2.00 6.21
CA SER A 48 -2.83 -1.20 7.09
C SER A 48 -1.36 -1.23 6.67
N ILE A 49 -0.85 -2.40 6.27
CA ILE A 49 0.54 -2.55 5.84
C ILE A 49 0.74 -1.92 4.45
N GLY A 50 -0.15 -2.25 3.49
CA GLY A 50 -0.07 -1.72 2.12
C GLY A 50 -0.16 -0.20 2.08
N SER A 51 -1.08 0.41 2.82
CA SER A 51 -1.23 1.87 2.89
C SER A 51 -0.01 2.55 3.53
N SER A 52 0.56 1.96 4.57
CA SER A 52 1.79 2.47 5.20
C SER A 52 2.99 2.38 4.26
N PHE A 53 3.12 1.27 3.52
CA PHE A 53 4.16 1.11 2.50
C PHE A 53 4.03 2.14 1.39
N ILE A 54 2.80 2.36 0.86
CA ILE A 54 2.52 3.38 -0.15
C ILE A 54 3.00 4.75 0.34
N LYS A 55 2.57 5.18 1.53
CA LYS A 55 2.97 6.48 2.11
C LYS A 55 4.49 6.61 2.25
N ALA A 56 5.17 5.54 2.66
CA ALA A 56 6.62 5.52 2.76
C ALA A 56 7.32 5.63 1.40
N CYS A 57 6.76 5.04 0.33
CA CYS A 57 7.32 5.10 -1.02
C CYS A 57 7.09 6.45 -1.71
N LEU A 58 5.96 7.11 -1.44
CA LEU A 58 5.60 8.38 -2.10
C LEU A 58 6.62 9.51 -1.83
N GLN A 59 7.33 9.48 -0.69
CA GLN A 59 8.40 10.46 -0.41
C GLN A 59 9.57 10.39 -1.41
N PHE A 60 9.70 9.29 -2.16
CA PHE A 60 10.75 9.08 -3.17
C PHE A 60 10.28 9.37 -4.61
N HIS A 61 9.11 9.95 -4.79
CA HIS A 61 8.57 10.43 -6.07
C HIS A 61 8.51 9.36 -7.17
N PRO A 62 7.75 8.25 -7.00
CA PRO A 62 7.47 7.32 -8.08
C PRO A 62 6.72 8.02 -9.21
N LYS A 63 6.93 7.57 -10.46
CA LYS A 63 6.29 8.12 -11.65
C LYS A 63 4.79 7.77 -11.73
N ALA A 64 4.45 6.55 -11.33
CA ALA A 64 3.09 6.04 -11.37
C ALA A 64 2.82 5.12 -10.17
N LEU A 65 1.59 5.14 -9.67
CA LEU A 65 1.13 4.28 -8.60
C LEU A 65 -0.22 3.66 -8.95
N VAL A 66 -0.26 2.36 -9.11
CA VAL A 66 -1.48 1.57 -9.22
C VAL A 66 -1.70 0.80 -7.94
N VAL A 67 -2.88 0.91 -7.38
CA VAL A 67 -3.27 0.22 -6.14
C VAL A 67 -4.43 -0.71 -6.43
N VAL A 68 -4.28 -1.97 -6.09
CA VAL A 68 -5.31 -3.00 -6.28
C VAL A 68 -5.74 -3.55 -4.93
N ASP A 69 -7.03 -3.55 -4.69
CA ASP A 69 -7.62 -4.15 -3.49
C ASP A 69 -9.07 -4.53 -3.77
N VAL A 70 -9.62 -5.53 -3.08
CA VAL A 70 -11.04 -5.90 -3.15
C VAL A 70 -11.92 -4.97 -2.29
N ASN A 71 -11.32 -4.24 -1.36
CA ASN A 71 -12.01 -3.32 -0.46
C ASN A 71 -12.13 -1.93 -1.11
N GLU A 72 -13.21 -1.69 -1.83
CA GLU A 72 -13.49 -0.41 -2.50
C GLU A 72 -13.53 0.77 -1.51
N ASN A 73 -14.16 0.59 -0.35
CA ASN A 73 -14.23 1.65 0.66
C ASN A 73 -12.83 2.01 1.19
N GLY A 74 -12.00 1.00 1.44
CA GLY A 74 -10.62 1.20 1.86
C GLY A 74 -9.79 1.93 0.80
N LEU A 75 -9.97 1.63 -0.49
CA LEU A 75 -9.32 2.37 -1.60
C LEU A 75 -9.79 3.83 -1.66
N ALA A 76 -11.08 4.09 -1.46
CA ALA A 76 -11.62 5.44 -1.43
C ALA A 76 -11.06 6.25 -0.25
N GLU A 77 -10.95 5.64 0.93
CA GLU A 77 -10.34 6.26 2.11
C GLU A 77 -8.85 6.52 1.92
N LEU A 78 -8.10 5.55 1.41
CA LEU A 78 -6.69 5.73 1.06
C LEU A 78 -6.51 6.90 0.10
N THR A 79 -7.31 6.97 -0.97
CA THR A 79 -7.25 8.05 -1.96
C THR A 79 -7.51 9.40 -1.32
N ARG A 80 -8.51 9.50 -0.43
CA ARG A 80 -8.84 10.73 0.29
C ARG A 80 -7.68 11.14 1.20
N ASP A 81 -7.12 10.19 1.95
CA ASP A 81 -6.02 10.42 2.86
C ASP A 81 -4.76 10.91 2.13
N LEU A 82 -4.36 10.24 1.06
CA LEU A 82 -3.22 10.66 0.23
C LEU A 82 -3.37 12.08 -0.32
N ARG A 83 -4.58 12.44 -0.80
CA ARG A 83 -4.85 13.76 -1.39
C ARG A 83 -5.03 14.86 -0.34
N SER A 84 -5.50 14.52 0.87
CA SER A 84 -5.72 15.50 1.94
C SER A 84 -4.48 15.75 2.79
N THR A 85 -3.49 14.86 2.76
CA THR A 85 -2.27 15.01 3.55
C THR A 85 -1.40 16.12 2.99
N LYS A 86 -1.25 17.20 3.76
CA LYS A 86 -0.47 18.37 3.34
C LYS A 86 0.99 18.01 3.08
N GLY A 87 1.46 18.35 1.88
CA GLY A 87 2.85 18.11 1.48
C GLY A 87 3.17 16.69 1.02
N MET A 88 2.18 15.80 0.97
CA MET A 88 2.38 14.47 0.41
C MET A 88 2.40 14.54 -1.13
N TYR A 89 3.44 13.96 -1.72
CA TYR A 89 3.50 13.76 -3.16
C TYR A 89 2.56 12.60 -3.57
N VAL A 90 1.74 12.83 -4.58
CA VAL A 90 0.94 11.78 -5.23
C VAL A 90 1.20 11.91 -6.73
N PRO A 91 1.62 10.85 -7.44
CA PRO A 91 1.85 10.93 -8.87
C PRO A 91 0.56 11.23 -9.66
N ASP A 92 0.69 11.90 -10.79
CA ASP A 92 -0.46 12.19 -11.67
C ASP A 92 -1.12 10.90 -12.17
N ASP A 93 -0.31 9.87 -12.46
CA ASP A 93 -0.81 8.53 -12.78
C ASP A 93 -1.01 7.70 -11.49
N TYR A 94 -1.96 8.14 -10.66
CA TYR A 94 -2.45 7.39 -9.51
C TYR A 94 -3.82 6.77 -9.82
N VAL A 95 -3.90 5.44 -9.83
CA VAL A 95 -5.15 4.73 -10.16
C VAL A 95 -5.43 3.61 -9.15
N PRO A 96 -6.51 3.73 -8.35
CA PRO A 96 -7.02 2.64 -7.54
C PRO A 96 -7.97 1.75 -8.35
N TYR A 97 -7.78 0.43 -8.26
CA TYR A 97 -8.64 -0.58 -8.88
C TYR A 97 -9.30 -1.47 -7.81
N PRO A 98 -10.63 -1.43 -7.65
CA PRO A 98 -11.37 -2.31 -6.75
C PRO A 98 -11.59 -3.68 -7.41
N ILE A 99 -10.53 -4.44 -7.62
CA ILE A 99 -10.56 -5.74 -8.30
C ILE A 99 -9.76 -6.78 -7.51
N ASN A 100 -10.14 -8.05 -7.71
CA ASN A 100 -9.37 -9.16 -7.20
C ASN A 100 -8.24 -9.52 -8.18
N TYR A 101 -7.00 -9.55 -7.70
CA TYR A 101 -5.82 -9.85 -8.51
C TYR A 101 -5.82 -11.27 -9.09
N ALA A 102 -6.60 -12.20 -8.53
CA ALA A 102 -6.77 -13.56 -9.06
C ALA A 102 -7.76 -13.64 -10.24
N GLN A 103 -8.41 -12.54 -10.61
CA GLN A 103 -9.40 -12.53 -11.70
C GLN A 103 -8.76 -12.13 -13.05
N PRO A 104 -9.32 -12.60 -14.18
CA PRO A 104 -8.80 -12.28 -15.52
C PRO A 104 -8.76 -10.77 -15.84
N VAL A 105 -9.59 -9.95 -15.18
CA VAL A 105 -9.58 -8.50 -15.33
C VAL A 105 -8.28 -7.88 -14.85
N PHE A 106 -7.66 -8.43 -13.81
CA PHE A 106 -6.36 -7.99 -13.33
C PHE A 106 -5.27 -8.22 -14.39
N GLU A 107 -5.24 -9.40 -15.00
CA GLU A 107 -4.27 -9.70 -16.06
C GLU A 107 -4.42 -8.74 -17.25
N LYS A 108 -5.67 -8.44 -17.66
CA LYS A 108 -5.94 -7.47 -18.72
C LYS A 108 -5.41 -6.08 -18.37
N MET A 109 -5.65 -5.62 -17.15
CA MET A 109 -5.14 -4.35 -16.65
C MET A 109 -3.61 -4.32 -16.64
N PHE A 110 -2.99 -5.37 -16.11
CA PHE A 110 -1.53 -5.49 -16.02
C PHE A 110 -0.86 -5.46 -17.41
N ARG A 111 -1.41 -6.21 -18.38
CA ARG A 111 -0.94 -6.22 -19.77
C ARG A 111 -1.16 -4.88 -20.46
N ALA A 112 -2.32 -4.25 -20.27
CA ALA A 112 -2.62 -2.94 -20.86
C ALA A 112 -1.68 -1.82 -20.35
N ARG A 113 -1.15 -1.97 -19.12
CA ARG A 113 -0.16 -1.07 -18.53
C ARG A 113 1.27 -1.33 -18.97
N GLY A 114 1.54 -2.44 -19.67
CA GLY A 114 2.89 -2.84 -20.09
C GLY A 114 3.78 -3.35 -18.95
N GLY A 115 3.19 -3.71 -17.81
CA GLY A 115 3.90 -4.11 -16.60
C GLY A 115 4.28 -2.95 -15.68
N PHE A 116 5.04 -3.27 -14.64
CA PHE A 116 5.48 -2.31 -13.62
C PHE A 116 6.95 -2.56 -13.25
N ASP A 117 7.66 -1.49 -12.91
CA ASP A 117 9.05 -1.60 -12.43
C ASP A 117 9.12 -2.22 -11.02
N ILE A 118 8.11 -1.94 -10.18
CA ILE A 118 8.03 -2.41 -8.80
C ILE A 118 6.64 -3.01 -8.56
N VAL A 119 6.59 -4.24 -8.08
CA VAL A 119 5.36 -4.89 -7.65
C VAL A 119 5.48 -5.30 -6.19
N ALA A 120 4.54 -4.86 -5.36
CA ALA A 120 4.48 -5.22 -3.94
C ALA A 120 3.11 -5.84 -3.64
N ASN A 121 3.11 -7.06 -3.09
CA ASN A 121 1.90 -7.79 -2.73
C ASN A 121 1.76 -7.88 -1.21
N PHE A 122 0.73 -7.23 -0.68
CA PHE A 122 0.33 -7.25 0.74
C PHE A 122 -1.03 -7.93 0.94
N SER A 123 -1.59 -8.51 -0.13
CA SER A 123 -2.84 -9.26 0.01
C SER A 123 -2.60 -10.52 0.81
N ALA A 124 -3.39 -10.72 1.85
CA ALA A 124 -3.34 -11.93 2.66
C ALA A 124 -4.73 -12.24 3.21
N HIS A 125 -5.05 -13.52 3.24
CA HIS A 125 -6.28 -14.01 3.87
C HIS A 125 -5.98 -14.26 5.35
N LYS A 126 -6.14 -13.23 6.20
CA LYS A 126 -5.73 -13.25 7.63
C LYS A 126 -6.88 -13.04 8.61
N HIS A 127 -8.09 -13.48 8.28
CA HIS A 127 -9.16 -13.43 9.26
C HIS A 127 -9.15 -14.69 10.13
N VAL A 128 -9.06 -14.52 11.45
CA VAL A 128 -9.13 -15.62 12.45
C VAL A 128 -10.35 -16.53 12.22
N ARG A 129 -11.45 -15.99 11.68
CA ARG A 129 -12.64 -16.76 11.33
C ARG A 129 -12.46 -17.62 10.07
N SER A 130 -11.57 -17.28 9.17
CA SER A 130 -11.32 -18.05 7.94
C SER A 130 -10.46 -19.30 8.15
N GLU A 131 -9.76 -19.39 9.28
CA GLU A 131 -9.01 -20.60 9.67
C GLU A 131 -9.92 -21.82 9.90
N LYS A 132 -11.22 -21.59 10.06
CA LYS A 132 -12.23 -22.65 10.23
C LYS A 132 -12.80 -23.16 8.91
N ASP A 133 -12.53 -22.47 7.80
CA ASP A 133 -13.02 -22.83 6.48
C ASP A 133 -11.87 -23.31 5.59
N ILE A 134 -11.93 -24.61 5.23
CA ILE A 134 -10.92 -25.29 4.43
C ILE A 134 -10.71 -24.63 3.05
N TYR A 135 -11.77 -24.05 2.47
CA TYR A 135 -11.69 -23.37 1.17
C TYR A 135 -10.94 -22.03 1.27
N SER A 136 -11.11 -21.33 2.37
CA SER A 136 -10.38 -20.07 2.65
C SER A 136 -8.89 -20.31 2.83
N VAL A 137 -8.53 -21.41 3.54
CA VAL A 137 -7.13 -21.84 3.70
C VAL A 137 -6.53 -22.22 2.36
N TYR A 138 -7.27 -22.99 1.54
CA TYR A 138 -6.83 -23.39 0.20
C TYR A 138 -6.57 -22.18 -0.69
N CYS A 139 -7.48 -21.20 -0.73
CA CYS A 139 -7.31 -19.97 -1.50
C CYS A 139 -6.08 -19.19 -1.06
N SER A 140 -5.80 -19.09 0.24
CA SER A 140 -4.61 -18.42 0.76
C SER A 140 -3.32 -19.10 0.30
N CYS A 141 -3.30 -20.45 0.25
CA CYS A 141 -2.10 -21.20 -0.08
C CYS A 141 -1.81 -21.27 -1.60
N VAL A 142 -2.87 -21.16 -2.43
CA VAL A 142 -2.74 -21.37 -3.89
C VAL A 142 -2.60 -20.05 -4.66
N TYR A 143 -3.12 -18.96 -4.11
CA TYR A 143 -3.17 -17.65 -4.80
C TYR A 143 -2.38 -16.54 -4.09
N SER A 144 -1.62 -16.87 -3.06
CA SER A 144 -0.62 -15.99 -2.45
C SER A 144 0.73 -16.23 -3.10
#